data_64b614fd0d2078d97f22fa6aa27138b5
#
_entry.id   64b614fd0d2078d97f22fa6aa27138b5
#
_cell.length_a   1.000
_cell.length_b   1.000
_cell.length_c   1.000
_cell.angle_alpha   90.00
_cell.angle_beta   90.00
_cell.angle_gamma   90.00
#
_symmetry.space_group_name_H-M   'P 1'
#
loop_
_entity.id
_entity.type
_entity.pdbx_description
1 polymer ?
#
loop_
_entity_poly.entity_id
_entity_poly.type
_entity_poly.pdbx_seq_one_letter_code
_entity_poly.pdbx_strand_id
1 'polypeptide(L)'
;MRRIFLGLLFLIASVYAAGCNASLPDPESESAQLYTQRCSGCHRLYHPGLLTTEMWQFMLVRMETEFRRMGRPALSESEKTTILKYLSTHSQKMS
;
A
#
# COMPACT_ATOMS: atom_id res chain seq x y z
N MET A 1 33.14 -19.65 19.75
CA MET A 1 32.55 -20.03 18.47
C MET A 1 31.02 -19.99 18.46
N ARG A 2 30.34 -20.50 19.49
CA ARG A 2 28.87 -20.45 19.56
C ARG A 2 28.27 -19.03 19.54
N ARG A 3 28.93 -18.07 20.17
CA ARG A 3 28.45 -16.68 20.27
C ARG A 3 28.54 -15.93 18.95
N ILE A 4 29.47 -16.25 18.10
CA ILE A 4 29.64 -15.63 16.76
C ILE A 4 28.58 -16.17 15.80
N PHE A 5 28.23 -17.45 15.90
CA PHE A 5 27.18 -18.07 15.08
C PHE A 5 25.81 -17.51 15.37
N LEU A 6 25.49 -17.27 16.66
CA LEU A 6 24.21 -16.68 17.06
C LEU A 6 24.08 -15.23 16.58
N GLY A 7 25.16 -14.45 16.61
CA GLY A 7 25.18 -13.08 16.13
C GLY A 7 24.99 -13.01 14.61
N LEU A 8 25.58 -13.93 13.86
CA LEU A 8 25.42 -14.00 12.41
C LEU A 8 23.98 -14.39 12.01
N LEU A 9 23.38 -15.32 12.73
CA LEU A 9 21.99 -15.73 12.51
C LEU A 9 21.02 -14.58 12.77
N PHE A 10 21.26 -13.78 13.79
CA PHE A 10 20.44 -12.59 14.08
C PHE A 10 20.55 -11.52 13.01
N LEU A 11 21.75 -11.29 12.48
CA LEU A 11 21.98 -10.33 11.39
C LEU A 11 21.28 -10.75 10.10
N ILE A 12 21.34 -12.04 9.76
CA ILE A 12 20.67 -12.58 8.57
C ILE A 12 19.14 -12.48 8.70
N ALA A 13 18.58 -12.76 9.87
CA ALA A 13 17.16 -12.64 10.14
C ALA A 13 16.68 -11.19 10.04
N SER A 14 17.47 -10.22 10.50
CA SER A 14 17.15 -8.79 10.40
C SER A 14 17.13 -8.30 8.95
N VAL A 15 18.06 -8.76 8.13
CA VAL A 15 18.11 -8.43 6.71
C VAL A 15 16.92 -9.03 5.96
N TYR A 16 16.50 -10.24 6.30
CA TYR A 16 15.32 -10.87 5.71
C TYR A 16 14.03 -10.14 6.09
N ALA A 17 13.90 -9.72 7.34
CA ALA A 17 12.73 -8.97 7.79
C ALA A 17 12.61 -7.62 7.07
N ALA A 18 13.71 -6.93 6.82
CA ALA A 18 13.75 -5.67 6.08
C ALA A 18 13.41 -5.86 4.60
N GLY A 19 13.82 -7.01 4.01
CA GLY A 19 13.55 -7.32 2.59
C GLY A 19 12.13 -7.76 2.29
N CYS A 20 11.37 -8.23 3.31
CA CYS A 20 9.99 -8.67 3.13
C CYS A 20 8.97 -7.54 3.18
N ASN A 21 9.36 -6.35 3.64
CA ASN A 21 8.53 -5.17 3.65
C ASN A 21 8.80 -4.34 2.40
N ALA A 22 8.17 -4.74 1.27
CA ALA A 22 8.11 -3.88 0.11
C ALA A 22 7.32 -2.65 0.50
N SER A 23 8.00 -1.61 0.93
CA SER A 23 7.37 -0.40 1.42
C SER A 23 6.74 0.40 0.29
N LEU A 24 5.60 1.00 0.59
CA LEU A 24 4.96 1.96 -0.29
C LEU A 24 5.85 3.19 -0.47
N PRO A 25 5.73 3.91 -1.61
CA PRO A 25 6.39 5.21 -1.74
C PRO A 25 5.86 6.18 -0.68
N ASP A 26 6.76 6.96 -0.10
CA ASP A 26 6.45 7.90 0.97
C ASP A 26 5.57 7.31 2.08
N PRO A 27 6.00 6.21 2.72
CA PRO A 27 5.12 5.44 3.61
C PRO A 27 4.67 6.21 4.86
N GLU A 28 5.41 7.26 5.23
CA GLU A 28 5.10 8.09 6.39
C GLU A 28 4.16 9.24 6.09
N SER A 29 3.85 9.49 4.80
CA SER A 29 2.93 10.54 4.40
C SER A 29 1.51 10.21 4.85
N GLU A 30 0.71 11.24 5.09
CA GLU A 30 -0.70 11.08 5.45
C GLU A 30 -1.47 10.34 4.37
N SER A 31 -1.17 10.61 3.10
CA SER A 31 -1.85 9.97 1.98
C SER A 31 -1.53 8.48 1.89
N ALA A 32 -0.27 8.09 2.13
CA ALA A 32 0.11 6.67 2.15
C ALA A 32 -0.57 5.94 3.31
N GLN A 33 -0.64 6.58 4.48
CA GLN A 33 -1.30 6.02 5.65
C GLN A 33 -2.80 5.89 5.43
N LEU A 34 -3.43 6.86 4.81
CA LEU A 34 -4.84 6.80 4.47
C LEU A 34 -5.13 5.67 3.47
N TYR A 35 -4.32 5.55 2.43
CA TYR A 35 -4.41 4.44 1.49
C TYR A 35 -4.31 3.11 2.21
N THR A 36 -3.33 2.97 3.10
CA THR A 36 -3.14 1.74 3.88
C THR A 36 -4.35 1.43 4.75
N GLN A 37 -4.85 2.42 5.49
CA GLN A 37 -5.96 2.24 6.40
C GLN A 37 -7.25 1.85 5.69
N ARG A 38 -7.52 2.46 4.54
CA ARG A 38 -8.80 2.28 3.85
C ARG A 38 -8.80 1.10 2.89
N CYS A 39 -7.66 0.73 2.35
CA CYS A 39 -7.58 -0.25 1.25
C CYS A 39 -6.98 -1.60 1.63
N SER A 40 -6.33 -1.74 2.79
CA SER A 40 -5.69 -2.99 3.18
C SER A 40 -6.62 -4.01 3.82
N GLY A 41 -7.85 -3.64 4.15
CA GLY A 41 -8.75 -4.49 4.93
C GLY A 41 -9.37 -5.66 4.20
N CYS A 42 -9.39 -5.66 2.87
CA CYS A 42 -10.08 -6.66 2.06
C CYS A 42 -9.12 -7.63 1.37
N HIS A 43 -7.95 -7.16 1.00
CA HIS A 43 -6.95 -7.96 0.31
C HIS A 43 -5.58 -7.30 0.49
N ARG A 44 -4.57 -7.91 -0.12
CA ARG A 44 -3.21 -7.39 -0.09
C ARG A 44 -3.15 -6.00 -0.71
N LEU A 45 -2.43 -5.10 -0.05
CA LEU A 45 -2.25 -3.74 -0.53
C LEU A 45 -1.31 -3.73 -1.74
N TYR A 46 -1.75 -3.13 -2.83
CA TYR A 46 -0.95 -3.04 -4.06
C TYR A 46 -0.06 -1.81 -4.05
N HIS A 47 1.15 -1.97 -4.58
CA HIS A 47 2.03 -0.83 -4.83
C HIS A 47 1.41 0.07 -5.91
N PRO A 48 1.39 1.41 -5.72
CA PRO A 48 0.80 2.31 -6.72
C PRO A 48 1.40 2.19 -8.12
N GLY A 49 2.67 1.81 -8.23
CA GLY A 49 3.35 1.64 -9.51
C GLY A 49 2.89 0.46 -10.35
N LEU A 50 2.02 -0.41 -9.81
CA LEU A 50 1.51 -1.56 -10.55
C LEU A 50 0.47 -1.18 -11.61
N LEU A 51 -0.21 -0.05 -11.44
CA LEU A 51 -1.28 0.38 -12.32
C LEU A 51 -1.03 1.79 -12.83
N THR A 52 -1.63 2.12 -13.97
CA THR A 52 -1.65 3.49 -14.48
C THR A 52 -2.67 4.30 -13.70
N THR A 53 -2.62 5.63 -13.83
CA THR A 53 -3.59 6.53 -13.19
C THR A 53 -5.03 6.16 -13.60
N GLU A 54 -5.26 5.88 -14.87
CA GLU A 54 -6.60 5.50 -15.34
C GLU A 54 -7.09 4.22 -14.72
N MET A 55 -6.22 3.22 -14.61
CA MET A 55 -6.55 1.96 -13.96
C MET A 55 -6.90 2.16 -12.49
N TRP A 56 -6.18 3.06 -11.81
CA TRP A 56 -6.47 3.38 -10.41
C TRP A 56 -7.84 4.03 -10.25
N GLN A 57 -8.25 4.87 -11.20
CA GLN A 57 -9.59 5.47 -11.17
C GLN A 57 -10.68 4.39 -11.23
N PHE A 58 -10.52 3.40 -12.11
CA PHE A 58 -11.44 2.26 -12.19
C PHE A 58 -11.42 1.42 -10.91
N MET A 59 -10.23 1.16 -10.39
CA MET A 59 -10.08 0.37 -9.15
C MET A 59 -10.76 1.05 -7.97
N LEU A 60 -10.69 2.38 -7.90
CA LEU A 60 -11.31 3.12 -6.80
C LEU A 60 -12.84 2.97 -6.83
N VAL A 61 -13.43 3.03 -8.03
CA VAL A 61 -14.88 2.82 -8.20
C VAL A 61 -15.26 1.39 -7.77
N ARG A 62 -14.49 0.39 -8.15
CA ARG A 62 -14.69 -1.00 -7.74
C ARG A 62 -14.60 -1.16 -6.23
N MET A 63 -13.61 -0.53 -5.61
CA MET A 63 -13.42 -0.58 -4.16
C MET A 63 -14.61 0.02 -3.42
N GLU A 64 -15.17 1.10 -3.91
CA GLU A 64 -16.38 1.70 -3.31
C GLU A 64 -17.57 0.74 -3.36
N THR A 65 -17.73 0.04 -4.47
CA THR A 65 -18.77 -0.98 -4.60
C THR A 65 -18.57 -2.10 -3.59
N GLU A 66 -17.33 -2.56 -3.42
CA GLU A 66 -16.99 -3.59 -2.44
C GLU A 66 -17.24 -3.12 -1.00
N PHE A 67 -16.91 -1.88 -0.70
CA PHE A 67 -17.17 -1.31 0.64
C PHE A 67 -18.66 -1.34 0.96
N ARG A 68 -19.51 -0.95 0.00
CA ARG A 68 -20.96 -1.01 0.18
C ARG A 68 -21.45 -2.44 0.38
N ARG A 69 -20.95 -3.37 -0.43
CA ARG A 69 -21.33 -4.78 -0.33
C ARG A 69 -20.95 -5.38 1.02
N MET A 70 -19.81 -4.96 1.59
CA MET A 70 -19.30 -5.48 2.85
C MET A 70 -19.78 -4.69 4.07
N GLY A 71 -20.61 -3.67 3.87
CA GLY A 71 -21.08 -2.81 4.97
C GLY A 71 -20.01 -1.93 5.58
N ARG A 72 -18.92 -1.67 4.87
CA ARG A 72 -17.86 -0.78 5.35
C ARG A 72 -18.20 0.67 5.03
N PRO A 73 -17.72 1.62 5.87
CA PRO A 73 -17.97 3.04 5.61
C PRO A 73 -17.44 3.47 4.25
N ALA A 74 -18.24 4.22 3.52
CA ALA A 74 -17.84 4.77 2.22
C ALA A 74 -16.69 5.78 2.38
N LEU A 75 -15.87 5.91 1.33
CA LEU A 75 -14.86 6.94 1.30
C LEU A 75 -15.53 8.30 1.15
N SER A 76 -15.06 9.29 1.92
CA SER A 76 -15.48 10.68 1.73
C SER A 76 -14.85 11.22 0.44
N GLU A 77 -15.39 12.31 -0.08
CA GLU A 77 -14.81 12.97 -1.26
C GLU A 77 -13.38 13.42 -1.01
N SER A 78 -13.09 13.90 0.20
CA SER A 78 -11.73 14.28 0.61
C SER A 78 -10.79 13.07 0.63
N GLU A 79 -11.25 11.95 1.17
CA GLU A 79 -10.46 10.70 1.18
C GLU A 79 -10.19 10.19 -0.23
N LYS A 80 -11.19 10.20 -1.11
CA LYS A 80 -11.03 9.79 -2.51
C LYS A 80 -9.99 10.65 -3.23
N THR A 81 -10.08 11.96 -3.06
CA THR A 81 -9.16 12.89 -3.69
C THR A 81 -7.73 12.67 -3.20
N THR A 82 -7.54 12.50 -1.91
CA THR A 82 -6.24 12.27 -1.30
C THR A 82 -5.64 10.95 -1.77
N ILE A 83 -6.42 9.88 -1.74
CA ILE A 83 -5.96 8.55 -2.17
C ILE A 83 -5.63 8.55 -3.66
N LEU A 84 -6.51 9.10 -4.49
CA LEU A 84 -6.30 9.12 -5.93
C LEU A 84 -5.07 9.96 -6.31
N LYS A 85 -4.87 11.09 -5.64
CA LYS A 85 -3.68 11.90 -5.85
C LYS A 85 -2.40 11.14 -5.49
N TYR A 86 -2.41 10.44 -4.37
CA TYR A 86 -1.28 9.60 -3.96
C TYR A 86 -0.99 8.52 -4.99
N LEU A 87 -2.02 7.77 -5.39
CA LEU A 87 -1.88 6.71 -6.37
C LEU A 87 -1.41 7.23 -7.72
N SER A 88 -1.94 8.38 -8.17
CA SER A 88 -1.55 8.99 -9.45
C SER A 88 -0.12 9.47 -9.44
N THR A 89 0.34 10.04 -8.34
CA THR A 89 1.72 10.53 -8.20
C THR A 89 2.72 9.40 -8.33
N HIS A 90 2.38 8.22 -7.84
CA HIS A 90 3.28 7.06 -7.83
C HIS A 90 2.87 5.96 -8.80
N SER A 91 1.93 6.23 -9.68
CA SER A 91 1.43 5.26 -10.64
C SER A 91 2.44 4.96 -11.74
N GLN A 92 2.19 3.88 -12.48
CA GLN A 92 2.96 3.54 -13.66
C GLN A 92 2.71 4.60 -14.74
N LYS A 93 3.80 5.18 -15.25
CA LYS A 93 3.69 6.15 -16.34
C LYS A 93 3.51 5.42 -17.65
N MET A 94 2.54 5.85 -18.42
CA MET A 94 2.42 5.40 -19.80
C MET A 94 3.58 5.96 -20.60
N SER A 95 4.42 5.07 -21.10
CA SER A 95 5.49 5.44 -22.03
C SER A 95 4.91 5.59 -23.43
#